data_c8e3edc164df1025199d7d8d8846198d
#
_entry.id   c8e3edc164df1025199d7d8d8846198d
#
_cell.length_a   1.000
_cell.length_b   1.000
_cell.length_c   1.000
_cell.angle_alpha   90.00
_cell.angle_beta   90.00
_cell.angle_gamma   90.00
#
_symmetry.space_group_name_H-M   'P 1'
#
loop_
_entity.id
_entity.type
_entity.pdbx_description
1 polymer ?
#
loop_
_entity_poly.entity_id
_entity_poly.type
_entity_poly.pdbx_seq_one_letter_code
_entity_poly.pdbx_strand_id
1 'polypeptide(L)'
;MQITDPVADMLTRIRNANSAKHETVDVPASNLKKAIAEILLEEGYIKSYSIVDNGNQGTIHITLKYQAKKQQVISGLRRVSKPGLRVYAGADELPRVLKGLGIAIVSTSKGVMTDKKARELNIGGEVLAFVW
;
A
#
# COMPACT_ATOMS: atom_id res chain seq x y z
N MET A 1 11.23 -20.93 -13.05
CA MET A 1 10.22 -20.65 -12.01
C MET A 1 9.91 -19.16 -12.02
N GLN A 2 8.64 -18.83 -12.16
CA GLN A 2 8.22 -17.42 -12.08
C GLN A 2 8.10 -17.00 -10.63
N ILE A 3 8.71 -15.86 -10.32
CA ILE A 3 8.54 -15.22 -9.01
C ILE A 3 7.40 -14.22 -9.14
N THR A 4 6.35 -14.41 -8.33
CA THR A 4 5.22 -13.49 -8.31
C THR A 4 5.37 -12.50 -7.16
N ASP A 5 4.91 -11.28 -7.38
CA ASP A 5 4.87 -10.24 -6.36
C ASP A 5 3.46 -9.64 -6.31
N PRO A 6 2.57 -10.22 -5.48
CA PRO A 6 1.19 -9.72 -5.38
C PRO A 6 1.09 -8.28 -4.90
N VAL A 7 2.03 -7.83 -4.06
CA VAL A 7 2.04 -6.44 -3.60
C VAL A 7 2.38 -5.50 -4.75
N ALA A 8 3.40 -5.85 -5.55
CA ALA A 8 3.75 -5.05 -6.73
C ALA A 8 2.60 -5.01 -7.73
N ASP A 9 1.89 -6.12 -7.92
CA ASP A 9 0.71 -6.17 -8.80
C ASP A 9 -0.37 -5.21 -8.29
N MET A 10 -0.65 -5.22 -6.99
CA MET A 10 -1.63 -4.29 -6.39
C MET A 10 -1.24 -2.83 -6.63
N LEU A 11 0.02 -2.48 -6.36
CA LEU A 11 0.51 -1.12 -6.56
C LEU A 11 0.42 -0.70 -8.02
N THR A 12 0.75 -1.61 -8.95
CA THR A 12 0.67 -1.35 -10.38
C THR A 12 -0.77 -1.11 -10.84
N ARG A 13 -1.71 -1.93 -10.35
CA ARG A 13 -3.14 -1.76 -10.67
C ARG A 13 -3.65 -0.40 -10.19
N ILE A 14 -3.30 -0.01 -8.96
CA ILE A 14 -3.69 1.29 -8.41
C ILE A 14 -3.05 2.41 -9.21
N ARG A 15 -1.76 2.29 -9.53
CA ARG A 15 -1.04 3.31 -10.31
C ARG A 15 -1.68 3.51 -11.69
N ASN A 16 -1.96 2.42 -12.40
CA ASN A 16 -2.54 2.49 -13.74
C ASN A 16 -3.95 3.07 -13.71
N ALA A 17 -4.78 2.65 -12.78
CA ALA A 17 -6.14 3.17 -12.62
C ALA A 17 -6.12 4.67 -12.27
N ASN A 18 -5.20 5.05 -11.39
CA ASN A 18 -5.02 6.45 -10.98
C ASN A 18 -4.58 7.33 -12.16
N SER A 19 -3.64 6.85 -12.98
CA SER A 19 -3.18 7.57 -14.17
C SER A 19 -4.27 7.71 -15.23
N ALA A 20 -5.10 6.68 -15.39
CA ALA A 20 -6.21 6.68 -16.35
C ALA A 20 -7.46 7.40 -15.79
N LYS A 21 -7.41 7.89 -14.56
CA LYS A 21 -8.53 8.59 -13.91
C LYS A 21 -9.76 7.71 -13.72
N HIS A 22 -9.56 6.41 -13.52
CA HIS A 22 -10.66 5.50 -13.19
C HIS A 22 -11.18 5.79 -11.79
N GLU A 23 -12.48 5.61 -11.57
CA GLU A 23 -13.07 5.81 -10.25
C GLU A 23 -12.74 4.66 -9.31
N THR A 24 -12.64 3.45 -9.85
CA THR A 24 -12.45 2.23 -9.06
C THR A 24 -11.38 1.33 -9.69
N VAL A 25 -10.85 0.43 -8.87
CA VAL A 25 -9.93 -0.61 -9.32
C VAL A 25 -10.14 -1.86 -8.47
N ASP A 26 -10.06 -3.03 -9.09
CA ASP A 26 -10.20 -4.31 -8.42
C ASP A 26 -8.85 -4.99 -8.30
N VAL A 27 -8.60 -5.57 -7.12
CA VAL A 27 -7.35 -6.28 -6.81
C VAL A 27 -7.71 -7.62 -6.17
N PRO A 28 -7.10 -8.74 -6.60
CA PRO A 28 -7.31 -10.01 -5.90
C PRO A 28 -6.95 -9.88 -4.43
N ALA A 29 -7.81 -10.37 -3.54
CA ALA A 29 -7.66 -10.16 -2.11
C ALA A 29 -6.63 -11.09 -1.49
N SER A 30 -5.96 -10.60 -0.44
CA SER A 30 -5.19 -11.39 0.51
C SER A 30 -5.16 -10.60 1.82
N ASN A 31 -4.80 -11.26 2.91
CA ASN A 31 -4.74 -10.57 4.20
C ASN A 31 -3.76 -9.40 4.17
N LEU A 32 -2.60 -9.59 3.52
CA LEU A 32 -1.61 -8.54 3.39
C LEU A 32 -2.15 -7.35 2.57
N LYS A 33 -2.78 -7.64 1.43
CA LYS A 33 -3.32 -6.57 0.57
C LYS A 33 -4.49 -5.85 1.21
N LYS A 34 -5.31 -6.55 2.00
CA LYS A 34 -6.38 -5.91 2.80
C LYS A 34 -5.81 -4.94 3.82
N ALA A 35 -4.72 -5.33 4.49
CA ALA A 35 -4.03 -4.47 5.45
C ALA A 35 -3.46 -3.22 4.76
N ILE A 36 -2.91 -3.37 3.57
CA ILE A 36 -2.40 -2.24 2.79
C ILE A 36 -3.55 -1.30 2.40
N ALA A 37 -4.68 -1.84 1.95
CA ALA A 37 -5.86 -1.04 1.59
C ALA A 37 -6.36 -0.24 2.80
N GLU A 38 -6.39 -0.85 3.98
CA GLU A 38 -6.81 -0.18 5.21
C GLU A 38 -5.89 1.00 5.55
N ILE A 39 -4.57 0.81 5.39
CA ILE A 39 -3.61 1.89 5.61
C ILE A 39 -3.84 3.04 4.61
N LEU A 40 -4.05 2.72 3.34
CA LEU A 40 -4.30 3.75 2.33
C LEU A 40 -5.56 4.54 2.65
N LEU A 41 -6.60 3.88 3.17
CA LEU A 41 -7.82 4.55 3.59
C LEU A 41 -7.58 5.46 4.80
N GLU A 42 -6.92 4.94 5.84
CA GLU A 42 -6.65 5.70 7.06
C GLU A 42 -5.78 6.92 6.80
N GLU A 43 -4.83 6.80 5.87
CA GLU A 43 -3.91 7.90 5.52
C GLU A 43 -4.49 8.84 4.48
N GLY A 44 -5.73 8.59 4.02
CA GLY A 44 -6.41 9.50 3.11
C GLY A 44 -6.01 9.40 1.65
N TYR A 45 -5.38 8.29 1.24
CA TYR A 45 -4.95 8.10 -0.15
C TYR A 45 -6.05 7.54 -1.04
N ILE A 46 -6.99 6.79 -0.48
CA ILE A 46 -8.15 6.27 -1.21
C ILE A 46 -9.44 6.72 -0.52
N LYS A 47 -10.53 6.71 -1.26
CA LYS A 47 -11.84 7.13 -0.74
C LYS A 47 -12.47 6.04 0.12
N SER A 48 -12.44 4.79 -0.36
CA SER A 48 -13.00 3.65 0.35
C SER A 48 -12.54 2.36 -0.30
N TYR A 49 -12.79 1.24 0.37
CA TYR A 49 -12.64 -0.07 -0.23
C TYR A 49 -13.68 -1.03 0.36
N SER A 50 -13.97 -2.09 -0.38
CA SER A 50 -14.84 -3.16 0.09
C SER A 50 -14.28 -4.50 -0.37
N ILE A 51 -14.67 -5.56 0.32
CA ILE A 51 -14.27 -6.91 -0.05
C ILE A 51 -15.46 -7.58 -0.70
N VAL A 52 -15.26 -8.03 -1.94
CA VAL A 52 -16.30 -8.72 -2.70
C VAL A 52 -15.95 -10.20 -2.74
N ASP A 53 -16.85 -11.03 -2.23
CA ASP A 53 -16.67 -12.48 -2.24
C ASP A 53 -17.00 -13.00 -3.65
N ASN A 54 -16.02 -13.72 -4.24
CA ASN A 54 -16.18 -14.31 -5.58
C ASN A 54 -16.13 -15.83 -5.55
N GLY A 55 -16.34 -16.44 -4.37
CA GLY A 55 -16.27 -17.89 -4.18
C GLY A 55 -14.87 -18.43 -3.94
N ASN A 56 -13.83 -17.62 -4.08
CA ASN A 56 -12.43 -17.97 -3.84
C ASN A 56 -11.82 -17.03 -2.80
N GLN A 57 -10.68 -16.43 -3.13
CA GLN A 57 -9.99 -15.52 -2.23
C GLN A 57 -10.69 -14.17 -2.05
N GLY A 58 -11.58 -13.82 -2.97
CA GLY A 58 -12.26 -12.54 -2.97
C GLY A 58 -11.50 -11.47 -3.75
N THR A 59 -12.14 -10.32 -3.86
CA THR A 59 -11.60 -9.17 -4.57
C THR A 59 -11.69 -7.94 -3.67
N ILE A 60 -10.63 -7.15 -3.61
CA ILE A 60 -10.66 -5.84 -2.96
C ILE A 60 -11.11 -4.84 -4.03
N HIS A 61 -12.29 -4.25 -3.82
CA HIS A 61 -12.83 -3.21 -4.70
C HIS A 61 -12.46 -1.86 -4.08
N ILE A 62 -11.53 -1.13 -4.72
CA ILE A 62 -10.99 0.13 -4.20
C ILE A 62 -11.62 1.28 -4.97
N THR A 63 -12.18 2.25 -4.23
CA THR A 63 -12.64 3.51 -4.81
C THR A 63 -11.53 4.54 -4.63
N LEU A 64 -11.00 5.03 -5.74
CA LEU A 64 -9.90 5.97 -5.75
C LEU A 64 -10.39 7.37 -5.36
N LYS A 65 -9.46 8.19 -4.89
CA LYS A 65 -9.73 9.54 -4.43
C LYS A 65 -9.05 10.55 -5.34
N TYR A 66 -9.79 11.58 -5.71
CA TYR A 66 -9.26 12.66 -6.55
C TYR A 66 -9.58 14.00 -5.92
N GLN A 67 -8.70 14.96 -6.17
CA GLN A 67 -8.94 16.36 -5.83
C GLN A 67 -9.79 17.01 -6.92
N ALA A 68 -10.09 18.30 -6.76
CA ALA A 68 -10.82 19.09 -7.76
C ALA A 68 -10.16 18.92 -9.14
N LYS A 69 -10.97 18.88 -10.21
CA LYS A 69 -10.51 18.70 -11.60
C LYS A 69 -9.81 17.35 -11.83
N LYS A 70 -10.18 16.33 -11.05
CA LYS A 70 -9.64 14.96 -11.13
C LYS A 70 -8.13 14.89 -10.98
N GLN A 71 -7.55 15.75 -10.16
CA GLN A 71 -6.14 15.68 -9.83
C GLN A 71 -5.90 14.49 -8.88
N GLN A 72 -4.84 13.75 -9.13
CA GLN A 72 -4.51 12.57 -8.35
C GLN A 72 -4.12 12.93 -6.91
N VAL A 73 -4.67 12.20 -5.94
CA VAL A 73 -4.25 12.31 -4.54
C VAL A 73 -2.95 11.52 -4.35
N ILE A 74 -2.86 10.33 -4.95
CA ILE A 74 -1.64 9.53 -4.92
C ILE A 74 -0.72 10.07 -6.02
N SER A 75 0.44 10.60 -5.60
CA SER A 75 1.45 11.10 -6.54
C SER A 75 2.42 9.99 -6.97
N GLY A 76 2.69 9.03 -6.09
CA GLY A 76 3.58 7.94 -6.42
C GLY A 76 3.38 6.73 -5.52
N LEU A 77 3.75 5.58 -6.05
CA LEU A 77 3.74 4.28 -5.39
C LEU A 77 5.02 3.56 -5.79
N ARG A 78 5.77 3.08 -4.81
CA ARG A 78 7.03 2.39 -5.08
C ARG A 78 7.14 1.11 -4.25
N ARG A 79 7.37 -0.01 -4.92
CA ARG A 79 7.69 -1.27 -4.26
C ARG A 79 9.13 -1.21 -3.75
N VAL A 80 9.36 -1.53 -2.49
CA VAL A 80 10.70 -1.50 -1.88
C VAL A 80 11.22 -2.92 -1.68
N SER A 81 10.65 -3.68 -0.75
CA SER A 81 11.04 -5.06 -0.51
C SER A 81 10.40 -5.96 -1.56
N LYS A 82 11.20 -6.80 -2.21
CA LYS A 82 10.75 -7.67 -3.30
C LYS A 82 11.07 -9.12 -2.96
N PRO A 83 10.34 -10.09 -3.55
CA PRO A 83 10.61 -11.51 -3.25
C PRO A 83 12.08 -11.93 -3.46
N GLY A 84 12.77 -11.36 -4.45
CA GLY A 84 14.17 -11.65 -4.70
C GLY A 84 15.16 -10.78 -3.95
N LEU A 85 14.68 -9.73 -3.27
CA LEU A 85 15.54 -8.78 -2.56
C LEU A 85 14.75 -8.13 -1.43
N ARG A 86 14.72 -8.80 -0.28
CA ARG A 86 13.98 -8.28 0.89
C ARG A 86 14.72 -7.12 1.53
N VAL A 87 13.95 -6.12 2.01
CA VAL A 87 14.49 -4.92 2.65
C VAL A 87 13.88 -4.78 4.04
N TYR A 88 14.74 -4.79 5.06
CA TYR A 88 14.34 -4.66 6.46
C TYR A 88 14.99 -3.41 7.06
N ALA A 89 14.34 -2.83 8.07
CA ALA A 89 14.88 -1.70 8.80
C ALA A 89 14.51 -1.80 10.27
N GLY A 90 15.45 -1.44 11.14
CA GLY A 90 15.17 -1.31 12.58
C GLY A 90 14.33 -0.07 12.86
N ALA A 91 13.80 0.03 14.08
CA ALA A 91 12.88 1.11 14.47
C ALA A 91 13.48 2.50 14.25
N ASP A 92 14.78 2.65 14.52
CA ASP A 92 15.50 3.92 14.38
C ASP A 92 16.04 4.16 12.95
N GLU A 93 15.90 3.19 12.07
CA GLU A 93 16.37 3.25 10.68
C GLU A 93 15.22 3.28 9.67
N LEU A 94 13.97 3.31 10.12
CA LEU A 94 12.82 3.32 9.23
C LEU A 94 12.85 4.57 8.34
N PRO A 95 12.66 4.39 7.02
CA PRO A 95 12.73 5.52 6.10
C PRO A 95 11.56 6.49 6.27
N ARG A 96 11.83 7.76 6.01
CA ARG A 96 10.79 8.79 5.93
C ARG A 96 10.60 9.17 4.47
N VAL A 97 9.37 9.07 3.98
CA VAL A 97 9.06 9.37 2.58
C VAL A 97 8.73 10.85 2.47
N LEU A 98 9.45 11.57 1.60
CA LEU A 98 9.28 13.02 1.41
C LEU A 98 9.27 13.79 2.73
N LYS A 99 10.20 13.48 3.63
CA LYS A 99 10.34 14.13 4.94
C LYS A 99 9.08 14.04 5.80
N GLY A 100 8.33 12.94 5.65
CA GLY A 100 7.12 12.68 6.42
C GLY A 100 5.82 13.09 5.73
N LEU A 101 5.89 13.65 4.52
CA LEU A 101 4.68 13.96 3.75
C LEU A 101 4.04 12.72 3.14
N GLY A 102 4.85 11.71 2.83
CA GLY A 102 4.36 10.39 2.39
C GLY A 102 4.50 9.37 3.51
N ILE A 103 4.25 8.11 3.18
CA ILE A 103 4.33 7.00 4.12
C ILE A 103 5.17 5.86 3.57
N ALA A 104 5.81 5.11 4.48
CA ALA A 104 6.32 3.78 4.18
C ALA A 104 5.36 2.77 4.82
N ILE A 105 5.04 1.71 4.09
CA ILE A 105 4.23 0.62 4.60
C ILE A 105 5.18 -0.47 5.07
N VAL A 106 5.09 -0.83 6.35
CA VAL A 106 6.04 -1.72 7.02
C VAL A 106 5.30 -2.93 7.58
N SER A 107 5.82 -4.12 7.33
CA SER A 107 5.32 -5.36 7.92
C SER A 107 6.14 -5.67 9.17
N THR A 108 5.49 -5.64 10.32
CA THR A 108 6.13 -5.84 11.62
C THR A 108 5.56 -7.07 12.32
N SER A 109 6.17 -7.44 13.45
CA SER A 109 5.67 -8.52 14.29
C SER A 109 4.28 -8.23 14.87
N LYS A 110 3.86 -6.97 14.88
CA LYS A 110 2.55 -6.54 15.37
C LYS A 110 1.59 -6.17 14.25
N GLY A 111 1.91 -6.56 13.03
CA GLY A 111 1.06 -6.32 11.87
C GLY A 111 1.66 -5.34 10.87
N VAL A 112 0.89 -5.07 9.82
CA VAL A 112 1.28 -4.12 8.77
C VAL A 112 0.85 -2.73 9.20
N MET A 113 1.76 -1.78 9.13
CA MET A 113 1.53 -0.42 9.61
C MET A 113 2.38 0.59 8.85
N THR A 114 2.16 1.88 9.12
CA THR A 114 3.03 2.92 8.57
C THR A 114 4.34 3.00 9.34
N ASP A 115 5.35 3.61 8.72
CA ASP A 115 6.62 3.88 9.37
C ASP A 115 6.45 4.72 10.64
N LYS A 116 5.53 5.68 10.61
CA LYS A 116 5.23 6.52 11.76
C LYS A 116 4.72 5.70 12.94
N LYS A 117 3.78 4.81 12.68
CA LYS A 117 3.21 3.92 13.71
C LYS A 117 4.28 2.98 14.26
N ALA A 118 5.11 2.42 13.39
CA ALA A 118 6.18 1.51 13.80
C ALA A 118 7.20 2.24 14.67
N ARG A 119 7.54 3.49 14.36
CA ARG A 119 8.42 4.29 15.21
C ARG A 119 7.81 4.56 16.58
N GLU A 120 6.51 4.88 16.63
CA GLU A 120 5.80 5.08 17.91
C GLU A 120 5.85 3.83 18.78
N LEU A 121 5.76 2.65 18.17
CA LEU A 121 5.82 1.37 18.89
C LEU A 121 7.26 0.89 19.10
N ASN A 122 8.24 1.61 18.58
CA ASN A 122 9.66 1.27 18.64
C ASN A 122 9.95 -0.13 18.10
N ILE A 123 9.37 -0.45 16.95
CA ILE A 123 9.59 -1.73 16.27
C ILE A 123 9.98 -1.48 14.83
N GLY A 124 10.84 -2.35 14.30
CA GLY A 124 11.20 -2.35 12.90
C GLY A 124 10.47 -3.47 12.15
N GLY A 125 10.79 -3.63 10.88
CA GLY A 125 10.21 -4.69 10.07
C GLY A 125 10.64 -4.62 8.63
N GLU A 126 9.88 -5.32 7.79
CA GLU A 126 10.10 -5.34 6.35
C GLU A 126 9.44 -4.10 5.72
N VAL A 127 10.24 -3.32 5.01
CA VAL A 127 9.73 -2.12 4.32
C VAL A 127 9.14 -2.55 2.99
N LEU A 128 7.82 -2.59 2.91
CA LEU A 128 7.09 -3.12 1.76
C LEU A 128 7.05 -2.14 0.59
N ALA A 129 6.68 -0.90 0.86
CA ALA A 129 6.42 0.08 -0.19
C ALA A 129 6.45 1.50 0.35
N PHE A 130 6.63 2.45 -0.56
CA PHE A 130 6.45 3.88 -0.30
C PHE A 130 5.22 4.38 -1.04
N VAL A 131 4.48 5.29 -0.42
CA VAL A 131 3.31 5.96 -1.02
C VAL A 131 3.39 7.44 -0.69
N TRP A 132 3.13 8.27 -1.68
CA TRP A 132 3.09 9.73 -1.48
C TRP A 132 2.16 10.43 -2.44
#